data_13dd6d86cff6995df23547710471b8b5
#
_entry.id   13dd6d86cff6995df23547710471b8b5
#
_cell.length_a   1.000
_cell.length_b   1.000
_cell.length_c   1.000
_cell.angle_alpha   90.00
_cell.angle_beta   90.00
_cell.angle_gamma   90.00
#
_symmetry.space_group_name_H-M   'P 1'
#
loop_
_entity.id
_entity.type
_entity.pdbx_description
1 polymer ?
#
loop_
_entity_poly.entity_id
_entity_poly.type
_entity_poly.pdbx_seq_one_letter_code
_entity_poly.pdbx_strand_id
1 'polypeptide(L)'
;NLISIYIAFRFDRYYALGSLIALLHDVLITLGILSILNIEIGISIIAALLTIVGYSLNDTIVVYDRIRENMLKIIGDKKRTIINRSLNETLNRTVITSFTTMLVVSVLFFYGGSVLQSFAMTLIIGIVIGTYSSIYIASPLMYYFEEKYPIPEFIDKEV
;
A
#
# COMPACT_ATOMS: atom_id res chain seq x y z
N ASN A 1 5.31 -14.30 0.99
CA ASN A 1 4.54 -14.83 -0.12
C ASN A 1 3.15 -15.40 0.24
N LEU A 2 2.86 -15.68 1.52
CA LEU A 2 1.49 -15.97 1.99
C LEU A 2 0.56 -14.79 1.78
N ILE A 3 1.06 -13.56 1.91
CA ILE A 3 0.29 -12.33 1.74
C ILE A 3 -0.09 -12.13 0.26
N SER A 4 0.84 -12.38 -0.67
CA SER A 4 0.54 -12.32 -2.11
C SER A 4 -0.46 -13.39 -2.53
N ILE A 5 -0.40 -14.57 -1.92
CA ILE A 5 -1.37 -15.66 -2.11
C ILE A 5 -2.73 -15.24 -1.56
N TYR A 6 -2.78 -14.65 -0.35
CA TYR A 6 -4.02 -14.12 0.23
C TYR A 6 -4.68 -13.07 -0.67
N ILE A 7 -3.89 -12.12 -1.19
CA ILE A 7 -4.40 -11.08 -2.10
C ILE A 7 -4.87 -11.71 -3.42
N ALA A 8 -4.14 -12.67 -3.98
CA ALA A 8 -4.53 -13.35 -5.21
C ALA A 8 -5.80 -14.22 -5.06
N PHE A 9 -6.05 -14.78 -3.87
CA PHE A 9 -7.28 -15.52 -3.56
C PHE A 9 -8.46 -14.60 -3.21
N ARG A 10 -8.18 -13.45 -2.57
CA ARG A 10 -9.21 -12.50 -2.12
C ARG A 10 -9.57 -11.48 -3.20
N PHE A 11 -8.59 -11.12 -4.05
CA PHE A 11 -8.70 -10.12 -5.10
C PHE A 11 -8.26 -10.69 -6.45
N ASP A 12 -8.74 -10.11 -7.54
CA ASP A 12 -8.34 -10.47 -8.89
C ASP A 12 -6.84 -10.24 -9.13
N ARG A 13 -6.27 -10.92 -10.13
CA ARG A 13 -4.84 -10.87 -10.50
C ARG A 13 -4.29 -9.45 -10.64
N TYR A 14 -5.09 -8.49 -11.06
CA TYR A 14 -4.67 -7.10 -11.27
C TYR A 14 -4.44 -6.35 -9.97
N TYR A 15 -5.25 -6.64 -8.96
CA TYR A 15 -5.07 -6.11 -7.61
C TYR A 15 -3.77 -6.64 -6.98
N ALA A 16 -3.49 -7.93 -7.20
CA ALA A 16 -2.25 -8.54 -6.72
C ALA A 16 -1.01 -7.97 -7.41
N LEU A 17 -1.04 -7.77 -8.73
CA LEU A 17 0.06 -7.17 -9.48
C LEU A 17 0.28 -5.70 -9.08
N GLY A 18 -0.78 -4.91 -8.97
CA GLY A 18 -0.69 -3.51 -8.53
C GLY A 18 -0.07 -3.38 -7.14
N SER A 19 -0.51 -4.21 -6.18
CA SER A 19 0.04 -4.19 -4.82
C SER A 19 1.50 -4.64 -4.78
N LEU A 20 1.89 -5.66 -5.56
CA LEU A 20 3.26 -6.15 -5.60
C LEU A 20 4.23 -5.09 -6.14
N ILE A 21 3.86 -4.40 -7.21
CA ILE A 21 4.67 -3.34 -7.80
C ILE A 21 4.78 -2.15 -6.84
N ALA A 22 3.68 -1.77 -6.18
CA ALA A 22 3.68 -0.72 -5.18
C ALA A 22 4.60 -1.06 -4.00
N LEU A 23 4.57 -2.28 -3.49
CA LEU A 23 5.47 -2.75 -2.43
C LEU A 23 6.94 -2.71 -2.84
N LEU A 24 7.24 -3.18 -4.05
CA LEU A 24 8.61 -3.15 -4.56
C LEU A 24 9.11 -1.70 -4.66
N HIS A 25 8.26 -0.80 -5.17
CA HIS A 25 8.55 0.63 -5.19
C HIS A 25 8.86 1.17 -3.78
N ASP A 26 8.03 0.86 -2.78
CA ASP A 26 8.17 1.37 -1.41
C ASP A 26 9.49 0.95 -0.78
N VAL A 27 9.85 -0.34 -0.93
CA VAL A 27 11.11 -0.88 -0.44
C VAL A 27 12.30 -0.25 -1.16
N LEU A 28 12.26 -0.14 -2.49
CA LEU A 28 13.36 0.42 -3.28
C LEU A 28 13.58 1.90 -2.97
N ILE A 29 12.52 2.70 -2.87
CA ILE A 29 12.65 4.12 -2.53
C ILE A 29 13.15 4.30 -1.10
N THR A 30 12.63 3.51 -0.14
CA THR A 30 13.12 3.56 1.24
C THR A 30 14.63 3.24 1.31
N LEU A 31 15.07 2.15 0.66
CA LEU A 31 16.49 1.80 0.57
C LEU A 31 17.30 2.89 -0.11
N GLY A 32 16.80 3.48 -1.18
CA GLY A 32 17.46 4.59 -1.88
C GLY A 32 17.69 5.80 -0.96
N ILE A 33 16.68 6.18 -0.18
CA ILE A 33 16.81 7.29 0.79
C ILE A 33 17.82 6.94 1.89
N LEU A 34 17.74 5.72 2.46
CA LEU A 34 18.71 5.27 3.47
C LEU A 34 20.14 5.28 2.93
N SER A 35 20.34 4.89 1.68
CA SER A 35 21.63 4.94 1.00
C SER A 35 22.17 6.37 0.85
N ILE A 36 21.33 7.34 0.46
CA ILE A 36 21.67 8.75 0.36
C ILE A 36 22.09 9.33 1.73
N LEU A 37 21.42 8.86 2.79
CA LEU A 37 21.71 9.26 4.17
C LEU A 37 22.93 8.54 4.76
N ASN A 38 23.60 7.65 4.00
CA ASN A 38 24.72 6.83 4.45
C ASN A 38 24.42 6.01 5.71
N ILE A 39 23.19 5.48 5.83
CA ILE A 39 22.79 4.65 6.95
C ILE A 39 23.16 3.20 6.65
N GLU A 40 23.96 2.58 7.52
CA GLU A 40 24.37 1.18 7.38
C GLU A 40 23.18 0.23 7.56
N ILE A 41 23.01 -0.70 6.60
CA ILE A 41 21.91 -1.65 6.61
C ILE A 41 22.22 -2.78 7.61
N GLY A 42 21.68 -2.63 8.81
CA GLY A 42 21.73 -3.63 9.87
C GLY A 42 20.42 -4.41 10.02
N ILE A 43 20.40 -5.36 10.95
CA ILE A 43 19.22 -6.20 11.26
C ILE A 43 17.99 -5.36 11.60
N SER A 44 18.18 -4.25 12.31
CA SER A 44 17.10 -3.32 12.67
C SER A 44 16.40 -2.73 11.44
N ILE A 45 17.18 -2.38 10.41
CA ILE A 45 16.63 -1.83 9.16
C ILE A 45 15.90 -2.91 8.37
N ILE A 46 16.41 -4.14 8.33
CA ILE A 46 15.72 -5.25 7.69
C ILE A 46 14.37 -5.51 8.37
N ALA A 47 14.33 -5.50 9.71
CA ALA A 47 13.10 -5.62 10.46
C ALA A 47 12.10 -4.47 10.15
N ALA A 48 12.61 -3.23 10.04
CA ALA A 48 11.79 -2.08 9.65
C ALA A 48 11.24 -2.23 8.23
N LEU A 49 12.03 -2.68 7.25
CA LEU A 49 11.57 -2.91 5.88
C LEU A 49 10.47 -3.96 5.82
N LEU A 50 10.58 -5.07 6.56
CA LEU A 50 9.52 -6.07 6.66
C LEU A 50 8.25 -5.49 7.28
N THR A 51 8.39 -4.61 8.27
CA THR A 51 7.26 -3.91 8.88
C THR A 51 6.59 -2.95 7.89
N ILE A 52 7.36 -2.21 7.09
CA ILE A 52 6.86 -1.32 6.04
C ILE A 52 6.05 -2.11 5.01
N VAL A 53 6.53 -3.27 4.59
CA VAL A 53 5.80 -4.16 3.67
C VAL A 53 4.41 -4.50 4.22
N GLY A 54 4.32 -4.89 5.49
CA GLY A 54 3.03 -5.18 6.13
C GLY A 54 2.13 -3.95 6.26
N TYR A 55 2.73 -2.81 6.60
CA TYR A 55 2.03 -1.53 6.77
C TYR A 55 1.45 -1.02 5.44
N SER A 56 2.26 -0.96 4.39
CA SER A 56 1.84 -0.51 3.05
C SER A 56 0.76 -1.42 2.46
N LEU A 57 0.87 -2.74 2.66
CA LEU A 57 -0.17 -3.68 2.23
C LEU A 57 -1.50 -3.44 2.92
N ASN A 58 -1.50 -3.13 4.22
CA ASN A 58 -2.73 -2.87 4.95
C ASN A 58 -3.51 -1.69 4.34
N ASP A 59 -2.85 -0.60 4.02
CA ASP A 59 -3.48 0.56 3.38
C ASP A 59 -3.96 0.22 1.96
N THR A 60 -3.15 -0.47 1.17
CA THR A 60 -3.51 -0.89 -0.19
C THR A 60 -4.74 -1.81 -0.19
N ILE A 61 -4.83 -2.76 0.74
CA ILE A 61 -5.97 -3.67 0.87
C ILE A 61 -7.25 -2.89 1.19
N VAL A 62 -7.19 -1.91 2.09
CA VAL A 62 -8.35 -1.08 2.46
C VAL A 62 -8.86 -0.29 1.26
N VAL A 63 -7.97 0.30 0.47
CA VAL A 63 -8.32 1.04 -0.75
C VAL A 63 -8.95 0.09 -1.78
N TYR A 64 -8.36 -1.06 -2.00
CA TYR A 64 -8.85 -2.04 -2.97
C TYR A 64 -10.20 -2.64 -2.58
N ASP A 65 -10.39 -2.94 -1.30
CA ASP A 65 -11.67 -3.44 -0.80
C ASP A 65 -12.80 -2.41 -1.03
N ARG A 66 -12.49 -1.12 -0.81
CA ARG A 66 -13.44 -0.03 -1.07
C ARG A 66 -13.72 0.16 -2.56
N ILE A 67 -12.71 0.08 -3.42
CA ILE A 67 -12.90 0.13 -4.87
C ILE A 67 -13.82 -1.00 -5.31
N ARG A 68 -13.58 -2.23 -4.87
CA ARG A 68 -14.39 -3.40 -5.19
C ARG A 68 -15.83 -3.24 -4.70
N GLU A 69 -16.03 -2.79 -3.47
CA GLU A 69 -17.35 -2.52 -2.91
C GLU A 69 -18.14 -1.50 -3.75
N ASN A 70 -17.50 -0.41 -4.12
CA ASN A 70 -18.11 0.64 -4.92
C ASN A 70 -18.36 0.21 -6.37
N MET A 71 -17.50 -0.63 -6.96
CA MET A 71 -17.72 -1.24 -8.28
C MET A 71 -19.00 -2.09 -8.33
N LEU A 72 -19.33 -2.78 -7.22
CA LEU A 72 -20.54 -3.59 -7.14
C LEU A 72 -21.81 -2.75 -6.86
N LYS A 73 -21.67 -1.61 -6.18
CA LYS A 73 -22.81 -0.78 -5.76
C LYS A 73 -23.21 0.28 -6.79
N ILE A 74 -22.23 0.82 -7.51
CA ILE A 74 -22.42 1.96 -8.42
C ILE A 74 -22.50 1.43 -9.84
N ILE A 75 -23.73 1.32 -10.37
CA ILE A 75 -24.01 0.84 -11.72
C ILE A 75 -24.13 2.05 -12.64
N GLY A 76 -23.41 2.04 -13.78
CA GLY A 76 -23.52 3.05 -14.84
C GLY A 76 -22.47 4.16 -14.85
N ASP A 77 -21.69 4.31 -13.79
CA ASP A 77 -20.57 5.25 -13.74
C ASP A 77 -19.31 4.70 -14.43
N LYS A 78 -18.46 5.60 -14.91
CA LYS A 78 -17.14 5.20 -15.44
C LYS A 78 -16.26 4.65 -14.33
N LYS A 79 -15.57 3.55 -14.56
CA LYS A 79 -14.64 2.91 -13.59
C LYS A 79 -13.70 3.93 -12.92
N ARG A 80 -13.13 4.86 -13.69
CA ARG A 80 -12.27 5.93 -13.18
C ARG A 80 -12.96 6.80 -12.11
N THR A 81 -14.24 7.11 -12.31
CA THR A 81 -15.02 7.90 -11.35
C THR A 81 -15.23 7.12 -10.05
N ILE A 82 -15.53 5.83 -10.16
CA ILE A 82 -15.71 4.93 -9.01
C ILE A 82 -14.41 4.83 -8.21
N ILE A 83 -13.27 4.64 -8.88
CA ILE A 83 -11.96 4.57 -8.22
C ILE A 83 -11.65 5.86 -7.49
N ASN A 84 -11.79 7.03 -8.13
CA ASN A 84 -11.55 8.32 -7.48
C ASN A 84 -12.46 8.53 -6.27
N ARG A 85 -13.72 8.13 -6.35
CA ARG A 85 -14.65 8.20 -5.22
C ARG A 85 -14.19 7.29 -4.08
N SER A 86 -13.81 6.07 -4.38
CA SER A 86 -13.32 5.10 -3.38
C SER A 86 -12.06 5.58 -2.67
N LEU A 87 -11.12 6.17 -3.42
CA LEU A 87 -9.92 6.80 -2.86
C LEU A 87 -10.27 7.93 -1.88
N ASN A 88 -11.18 8.83 -2.27
CA ASN A 88 -11.60 9.92 -1.41
C ASN A 88 -12.31 9.43 -0.13
N GLU A 89 -13.10 8.37 -0.22
CA GLU A 89 -13.80 7.77 0.92
C GLU A 89 -12.83 7.10 1.91
N THR A 90 -11.72 6.55 1.44
CA THR A 90 -10.70 5.89 2.28
C THR A 90 -9.61 6.83 2.77
N LEU A 91 -9.42 7.98 2.11
CA LEU A 91 -8.31 8.91 2.35
C LEU A 91 -8.24 9.37 3.82
N ASN A 92 -9.38 9.72 4.42
CA ASN A 92 -9.42 10.16 5.82
C ASN A 92 -8.92 9.07 6.78
N ARG A 93 -9.29 7.81 6.54
CA ARG A 93 -8.83 6.67 7.34
C ARG A 93 -7.32 6.47 7.17
N THR A 94 -6.84 6.45 5.94
CA THR A 94 -5.41 6.26 5.62
C THR A 94 -4.55 7.36 6.24
N VAL A 95 -4.97 8.63 6.13
CA VAL A 95 -4.24 9.75 6.74
C VAL A 95 -4.23 9.67 8.26
N ILE A 96 -5.34 9.35 8.91
CA ILE A 96 -5.40 9.24 10.37
C ILE A 96 -4.52 8.08 10.86
N THR A 97 -4.58 6.91 10.23
CA THR A 97 -3.77 5.74 10.61
C THR A 97 -2.28 6.01 10.42
N SER A 98 -1.90 6.63 9.31
CA SER A 98 -0.50 7.00 9.04
C SER A 98 0.00 8.06 10.03
N PHE A 99 -0.82 9.07 10.32
CA PHE A 99 -0.45 10.11 11.27
C PHE A 99 -0.28 9.59 12.69
N THR A 100 -1.20 8.77 13.18
CA THR A 100 -1.11 8.18 14.52
C THR A 100 0.09 7.25 14.66
N THR A 101 0.37 6.43 13.65
CA THR A 101 1.56 5.57 13.64
C THR A 101 2.84 6.42 13.58
N MET A 102 2.84 7.49 12.77
CA MET A 102 3.97 8.43 12.69
C MET A 102 4.28 9.07 14.05
N LEU A 103 3.27 9.45 14.82
CA LEU A 103 3.47 9.98 16.19
C LEU A 103 4.20 8.98 17.09
N VAL A 104 3.74 7.72 17.12
CA VAL A 104 4.37 6.67 17.93
C VAL A 104 5.81 6.42 17.49
N VAL A 105 6.05 6.29 16.20
CA VAL A 105 7.37 6.04 15.64
C VAL A 105 8.30 7.25 15.86
N SER A 106 7.78 8.47 15.84
CA SER A 106 8.55 9.69 16.16
C SER A 106 9.03 9.69 17.61
N VAL A 107 8.19 9.28 18.55
CA VAL A 107 8.62 9.11 19.95
C VAL A 107 9.74 8.07 20.04
N LEU A 108 9.62 6.95 19.33
CA LEU A 108 10.65 5.93 19.27
C LEU A 108 11.97 6.46 18.68
N PHE A 109 11.88 7.32 17.66
CA PHE A 109 13.03 7.94 17.04
C PHE A 109 13.81 8.85 18.00
N PHE A 110 13.12 9.66 18.81
CA PHE A 110 13.76 10.62 19.70
C PHE A 110 14.22 10.00 21.03
N TYR A 111 13.53 8.98 21.52
CA TYR A 111 13.75 8.42 22.86
C TYR A 111 14.20 6.95 22.86
N GLY A 112 14.25 6.27 21.73
CA GLY A 112 14.52 4.84 21.64
C GLY A 112 15.99 4.42 21.69
N GLY A 113 16.92 5.37 21.73
CA GLY A 113 18.36 5.07 21.66
C GLY A 113 18.84 4.68 20.26
N SER A 114 20.15 4.49 20.08
CA SER A 114 20.78 4.38 18.75
C SER A 114 20.23 3.23 17.87
N VAL A 115 19.96 2.08 18.44
CA VAL A 115 19.45 0.92 17.69
C VAL A 115 18.01 1.13 17.22
N LEU A 116 17.16 1.64 18.10
CA LEU A 116 15.76 1.93 17.77
C LEU A 116 15.61 3.18 16.90
N GLN A 117 16.54 4.11 16.97
CA GLN A 117 16.57 5.31 16.16
C GLN A 117 16.67 4.97 14.67
N SER A 118 17.59 4.08 14.27
CA SER A 118 17.74 3.64 12.87
C SER A 118 16.49 2.89 12.37
N PHE A 119 15.90 2.04 13.22
CA PHE A 119 14.65 1.35 12.96
C PHE A 119 13.50 2.35 12.76
N ALA A 120 13.33 3.29 13.69
CA ALA A 120 12.26 4.28 13.66
C ALA A 120 12.40 5.23 12.46
N MET A 121 13.61 5.67 12.14
CA MET A 121 13.86 6.51 10.96
C MET A 121 13.46 5.80 9.67
N THR A 122 13.81 4.53 9.53
CA THR A 122 13.40 3.71 8.39
C THR A 122 11.87 3.60 8.29
N LEU A 123 11.20 3.38 9.43
CA LEU A 123 9.72 3.34 9.46
C LEU A 123 9.09 4.68 9.09
N ILE A 124 9.61 5.81 9.58
CA ILE A 124 9.11 7.15 9.22
C ILE A 124 9.14 7.34 7.71
N ILE A 125 10.28 7.05 7.08
CA ILE A 125 10.44 7.14 5.63
C ILE A 125 9.44 6.21 4.93
N GLY A 126 9.39 4.94 5.35
CA GLY A 126 8.55 3.93 4.72
C GLY A 126 7.05 4.19 4.88
N ILE A 127 6.58 4.72 6.01
CA ILE A 127 5.16 5.08 6.22
C ILE A 127 4.75 6.20 5.27
N VAL A 128 5.57 7.24 5.11
CA VAL A 128 5.29 8.34 4.17
C VAL A 128 5.20 7.82 2.73
N ILE A 129 6.18 7.01 2.31
CA ILE A 129 6.24 6.45 0.96
C ILE A 129 5.07 5.48 0.73
N GLY A 130 4.80 4.56 1.66
CA GLY A 130 3.73 3.57 1.54
C GLY A 130 2.33 4.20 1.52
N THR A 131 2.11 5.25 2.31
CA THR A 131 0.86 6.01 2.29
C THR A 131 0.65 6.70 0.94
N TYR A 132 1.69 7.30 0.38
CA TYR A 132 1.65 7.88 -0.96
C TYR A 132 1.41 6.80 -2.03
N SER A 133 2.13 5.70 -1.94
CA SER A 133 2.14 4.61 -2.92
C SER A 133 0.79 3.89 -3.02
N SER A 134 0.10 3.65 -1.89
CA SER A 134 -1.22 3.01 -1.88
C SER A 134 -2.26 3.80 -2.69
N ILE A 135 -2.17 5.12 -2.69
CA ILE A 135 -3.10 6.02 -3.37
C ILE A 135 -2.68 6.26 -4.83
N TYR A 136 -1.41 6.62 -5.05
CA TYR A 136 -0.94 7.14 -6.34
C TYR A 136 -0.23 6.12 -7.23
N ILE A 137 0.11 4.94 -6.71
CA ILE A 137 0.80 3.89 -7.47
C ILE A 137 -0.05 2.63 -7.56
N ALA A 138 -0.48 2.06 -6.43
CA ALA A 138 -1.22 0.81 -6.42
C ALA A 138 -2.55 0.91 -7.20
N SER A 139 -3.35 1.94 -6.93
CA SER A 139 -4.67 2.10 -7.55
C SER A 139 -4.62 2.43 -9.04
N PRO A 140 -3.77 3.36 -9.54
CA PRO A 140 -3.62 3.60 -10.97
C PRO A 140 -3.05 2.40 -11.73
N LEU A 141 -2.11 1.65 -11.13
CA LEU A 141 -1.56 0.45 -11.77
C LEU A 141 -2.62 -0.64 -11.90
N MET A 142 -3.40 -0.89 -10.87
CA MET A 142 -4.52 -1.82 -10.92
C MET A 142 -5.49 -1.46 -12.04
N TYR A 143 -5.90 -0.18 -12.12
CA TYR A 143 -6.78 0.32 -13.18
C TYR A 143 -6.18 0.11 -14.57
N TYR A 144 -4.89 0.44 -14.75
CA TYR A 144 -4.18 0.28 -16.02
C TYR A 144 -4.13 -1.18 -16.48
N PHE A 145 -3.83 -2.12 -15.57
CA PHE A 145 -3.80 -3.53 -15.90
C PHE A 145 -5.18 -4.09 -16.22
N GLU A 146 -6.20 -3.68 -15.49
CA GLU A 146 -7.59 -4.09 -15.75
C GLU A 146 -8.11 -3.55 -17.10
N GLU A 147 -7.75 -2.31 -17.47
CA GLU A 147 -8.14 -1.72 -18.76
C GLU A 147 -7.43 -2.38 -19.94
N LYS A 148 -6.12 -2.67 -19.80
CA LYS A 148 -5.29 -3.22 -20.87
C LYS A 148 -5.51 -4.70 -21.13
N TYR A 149 -5.83 -5.45 -20.08
CA TYR A 149 -6.02 -6.90 -20.12
C TYR A 149 -7.36 -7.28 -19.46
N PRO A 150 -8.51 -6.86 -20.04
CA PRO A 150 -9.79 -7.18 -19.44
C PRO A 150 -9.92 -8.70 -19.30
N ILE A 151 -10.25 -9.17 -18.09
CA ILE A 151 -10.66 -10.55 -17.91
C ILE A 151 -11.98 -10.68 -18.68
N PRO A 152 -12.15 -11.66 -19.59
CA PRO A 152 -13.46 -11.95 -20.12
C PRO A 152 -14.40 -12.14 -18.93
N GLU A 153 -15.41 -11.28 -18.83
CA GLU A 153 -16.48 -11.46 -17.86
C GLU A 153 -16.93 -12.92 -18.01
N PHE A 154 -16.63 -13.75 -17.02
CA PHE A 154 -17.38 -14.97 -16.87
C PHE A 154 -18.78 -14.49 -16.59
N ILE A 155 -19.55 -14.43 -17.71
CA ILE A 155 -20.98 -14.24 -17.79
C ILE A 155 -21.58 -14.73 -16.49
N ASP A 156 -22.37 -13.83 -15.86
CA ASP A 156 -23.28 -14.14 -14.79
C ASP A 156 -23.72 -15.60 -14.85
N LYS A 157 -23.19 -16.40 -13.96
CA LYS A 157 -23.88 -17.61 -13.61
C LYS A 157 -25.04 -17.17 -12.74
N GLU A 158 -26.18 -17.13 -13.43
CA GLU A 158 -27.51 -17.25 -12.88
C GLU A 158 -27.52 -17.74 -11.41
N VAL A 159 -28.04 -16.94 -10.50
CA VAL A 159 -29.19 -17.28 -9.67
C VAL A 159 -29.87 -16.00 -9.24
#